data_41e54304b9cdb425f6ff0936720cbccb
#
_entry.id   41e54304b9cdb425f6ff0936720cbccb
#
_cell.length_a   1.000
_cell.length_b   1.000
_cell.length_c   1.000
_cell.angle_alpha   90.00
_cell.angle_beta   90.00
_cell.angle_gamma   90.00
#
_symmetry.space_group_name_H-M   'P 1'
#
loop_
_entity.id
_entity.type
_entity.pdbx_description
1 polymer ?
#
loop_
_entity_poly.entity_id
_entity_poly.type
_entity_poly.pdbx_seq_one_letter_code
_entity_poly.pdbx_strand_id
1 'polypeptide(L)'
;MLYRLRTDFRLSIITLLAISAILGITPFAVMRFLQGNVLAGAVDLGIMLAITAGTVYAWITGDTARSGFAMALVACGGAVTVGALVGEPGLFWLYPCLVTSFFLTEPRYAIFINLAAVLALMIHGVAFSSLIQMWTFAATAVVVSCCAYVFAHRNENQRERLEHLATIDPLTGVKNRRSMDQELAMAVASASRNGISYALVLLDIDYFKKINDQHGHNVGDDVLVEMVALIEQNIRKSDQLFRFGGEEFVLLMSGVDSTGLRAVMHNLQHIMHKFLRHPG
;
A
#
# COMPACT_ATOMS: atom_id res chain seq x y z
N MET A 1 -15.72 2.10 3.72
CA MET A 1 -15.25 2.00 2.33
C MET A 1 -14.34 3.16 1.94
N LEU A 2 -14.76 4.42 1.96
CA LEU A 2 -13.92 5.58 1.60
C LEU A 2 -12.69 5.75 2.49
N TYR A 3 -12.74 5.39 3.76
CA TYR A 3 -11.61 5.43 4.67
C TYR A 3 -10.48 4.47 4.23
N ARG A 4 -10.80 3.22 3.89
CA ARG A 4 -9.81 2.24 3.39
C ARG A 4 -9.14 2.69 2.08
N LEU A 5 -9.88 3.33 1.18
CA LEU A 5 -9.28 3.89 -0.05
C LEU A 5 -8.33 5.06 0.22
N ARG A 6 -8.48 5.78 1.33
CA ARG A 6 -7.56 6.86 1.71
C ARG A 6 -6.31 6.36 2.42
N THR A 7 -6.41 5.25 3.12
CA THR A 7 -5.32 4.70 3.94
C THR A 7 -4.49 3.65 3.22
N ASP A 8 -5.12 2.84 2.35
CA ASP A 8 -4.42 1.79 1.58
C ASP A 8 -4.23 2.21 0.12
N PHE A 9 -3.03 2.72 -0.17
CA PHE A 9 -2.66 3.19 -1.50
C PHE A 9 -2.72 2.08 -2.57
N ARG A 10 -2.27 0.85 -2.25
CA ARG A 10 -2.31 -0.27 -3.20
C ARG A 10 -3.73 -0.69 -3.53
N LEU A 11 -4.60 -0.77 -2.52
CA LEU A 11 -6.02 -1.09 -2.72
C LEU A 11 -6.71 -0.03 -3.57
N SER A 12 -6.36 1.24 -3.39
CA SER A 12 -6.88 2.36 -4.21
C SER A 12 -6.49 2.22 -5.67
N ILE A 13 -5.23 1.91 -5.96
CA ILE A 13 -4.73 1.69 -7.32
C ILE A 13 -5.45 0.51 -7.96
N ILE A 14 -5.52 -0.65 -7.28
CA ILE A 14 -6.22 -1.84 -7.78
C ILE A 14 -7.67 -1.49 -8.14
N THR A 15 -8.37 -0.79 -7.24
CA THR A 15 -9.78 -0.43 -7.45
C THR A 15 -9.95 0.54 -8.63
N LEU A 16 -9.10 1.57 -8.72
CA LEU A 16 -9.16 2.55 -9.82
C LEU A 16 -8.88 1.90 -11.17
N LEU A 17 -7.82 1.07 -11.24
CA LEU A 17 -7.46 0.37 -12.47
C LEU A 17 -8.52 -0.65 -12.88
N ALA A 18 -9.14 -1.35 -11.93
CA ALA A 18 -10.25 -2.26 -12.21
C ALA A 18 -11.46 -1.53 -12.79
N ILE A 19 -11.87 -0.42 -12.19
CA ILE A 19 -12.97 0.40 -12.72
C ILE A 19 -12.66 0.89 -14.13
N SER A 20 -11.45 1.41 -14.35
CA SER A 20 -11.01 1.91 -15.65
C SER A 20 -10.99 0.80 -16.71
N ALA A 21 -10.51 -0.39 -16.37
CA ALA A 21 -10.49 -1.55 -17.26
C ALA A 21 -11.91 -2.02 -17.62
N ILE A 22 -12.79 -2.13 -16.63
CA ILE A 22 -14.18 -2.55 -16.86
C ILE A 22 -14.90 -1.54 -17.76
N LEU A 23 -14.78 -0.24 -17.48
CA LEU A 23 -15.39 0.80 -18.31
C LEU A 23 -14.82 0.82 -19.74
N GLY A 24 -13.51 0.60 -19.88
CA GLY A 24 -12.86 0.54 -21.20
C GLY A 24 -13.23 -0.69 -22.01
N ILE A 25 -13.29 -1.87 -21.39
CA ILE A 25 -13.56 -3.15 -22.10
C ILE A 25 -15.04 -3.31 -22.45
N THR A 26 -15.97 -2.84 -21.58
CA THR A 26 -17.42 -3.05 -21.75
C THR A 26 -17.97 -2.67 -23.13
N PRO A 27 -17.67 -1.48 -23.69
CA PRO A 27 -18.19 -1.11 -25.02
C PRO A 27 -17.73 -2.07 -26.13
N PHE A 28 -16.48 -2.54 -26.04
CA PHE A 28 -15.91 -3.46 -27.04
C PHE A 28 -16.48 -4.86 -26.91
N ALA A 29 -16.68 -5.34 -25.69
CA ALA A 29 -17.36 -6.62 -25.45
C ALA A 29 -18.76 -6.62 -26.04
N VAL A 30 -19.56 -5.57 -25.78
CA VAL A 30 -20.91 -5.42 -26.33
C VAL A 30 -20.86 -5.37 -27.87
N MET A 31 -19.98 -4.56 -28.45
CA MET A 31 -19.85 -4.42 -29.89
C MET A 31 -19.49 -5.77 -30.57
N ARG A 32 -18.57 -6.53 -29.98
CA ARG A 32 -18.15 -7.85 -30.48
C ARG A 32 -19.31 -8.86 -30.48
N PHE A 33 -20.12 -8.88 -29.41
CA PHE A 33 -21.33 -9.71 -29.38
C PHE A 33 -22.34 -9.29 -30.46
N LEU A 34 -22.58 -7.98 -30.65
CA LEU A 34 -23.47 -7.49 -31.69
C LEU A 34 -22.98 -7.79 -33.10
N GLN A 35 -21.66 -7.85 -33.31
CA GLN A 35 -21.06 -8.24 -34.59
C GLN A 35 -21.01 -9.76 -34.83
N GLY A 36 -21.52 -10.56 -33.90
CA GLY A 36 -21.48 -12.03 -33.98
C GLY A 36 -20.14 -12.66 -33.63
N ASN A 37 -19.13 -11.88 -33.17
CA ASN A 37 -17.86 -12.42 -32.71
C ASN A 37 -17.95 -12.87 -31.23
N VAL A 38 -18.70 -13.95 -31.03
CA VAL A 38 -19.02 -14.47 -29.69
C VAL A 38 -17.78 -14.86 -28.90
N LEU A 39 -16.78 -15.44 -29.58
CA LEU A 39 -15.55 -15.88 -28.91
C LEU A 39 -14.78 -14.70 -28.32
N ALA A 40 -14.54 -13.64 -29.09
CA ALA A 40 -13.82 -12.46 -28.61
C ALA A 40 -14.62 -11.71 -27.52
N GLY A 41 -15.95 -11.63 -27.65
CA GLY A 41 -16.82 -11.06 -26.61
C GLY A 41 -16.81 -11.87 -25.30
N ALA A 42 -16.77 -13.21 -25.40
CA ALA A 42 -16.65 -14.09 -24.24
C ALA A 42 -15.29 -13.93 -23.53
N VAL A 43 -14.20 -13.74 -24.28
CA VAL A 43 -12.87 -13.44 -23.71
C VAL A 43 -12.89 -12.12 -22.95
N ASP A 44 -13.46 -11.05 -23.54
CA ASP A 44 -13.57 -9.77 -22.84
C ASP A 44 -14.37 -9.90 -21.53
N LEU A 45 -15.50 -10.61 -21.57
CA LEU A 45 -16.32 -10.87 -20.38
C LEU A 45 -15.53 -11.65 -19.31
N GLY A 46 -14.77 -12.68 -19.73
CA GLY A 46 -13.89 -13.45 -18.84
C GLY A 46 -12.83 -12.59 -18.16
N ILE A 47 -12.19 -11.68 -18.91
CA ILE A 47 -11.21 -10.73 -18.37
C ILE A 47 -11.87 -9.80 -17.32
N MET A 48 -13.06 -9.24 -17.65
CA MET A 48 -13.79 -8.37 -16.73
C MET A 48 -14.17 -9.08 -15.43
N LEU A 49 -14.66 -10.32 -15.53
CA LEU A 49 -15.01 -11.14 -14.37
C LEU A 49 -13.78 -11.46 -13.51
N ALA A 50 -12.65 -11.80 -14.13
CA ALA A 50 -11.41 -12.10 -13.43
C ALA A 50 -10.84 -10.85 -12.71
N ILE A 51 -10.85 -9.68 -13.36
CA ILE A 51 -10.45 -8.40 -12.75
C ILE A 51 -11.37 -8.06 -11.56
N THR A 52 -12.68 -8.23 -11.74
CA THR A 52 -13.67 -7.98 -10.67
C THR A 52 -13.42 -8.92 -9.49
N ALA A 53 -13.25 -10.21 -9.75
CA ALA A 53 -12.95 -11.20 -8.69
C ALA A 53 -11.65 -10.88 -7.94
N GLY A 54 -10.58 -10.51 -8.65
CA GLY A 54 -9.31 -10.09 -8.05
C GLY A 54 -9.48 -8.85 -7.18
N THR A 55 -10.26 -7.86 -7.62
CA THR A 55 -10.54 -6.66 -6.84
C THR A 55 -11.34 -6.99 -5.58
N VAL A 56 -12.40 -7.78 -5.69
CA VAL A 56 -13.21 -8.23 -4.54
C VAL A 56 -12.36 -9.02 -3.55
N TYR A 57 -11.49 -9.91 -4.04
CA TYR A 57 -10.54 -10.65 -3.20
C TYR A 57 -9.64 -9.69 -2.40
N ALA A 58 -9.05 -8.68 -3.05
CA ALA A 58 -8.23 -7.67 -2.37
C ALA A 58 -9.02 -6.92 -1.28
N TRP A 59 -10.28 -6.59 -1.54
CA TRP A 59 -11.16 -5.92 -0.58
C TRP A 59 -11.52 -6.77 0.64
N ILE A 60 -11.72 -8.08 0.44
CA ILE A 60 -12.11 -9.00 1.52
C ILE A 60 -10.90 -9.40 2.36
N THR A 61 -9.80 -9.78 1.71
CA THR A 61 -8.63 -10.37 2.40
C THR A 61 -7.58 -9.33 2.82
N GLY A 62 -7.55 -8.15 2.18
CA GLY A 62 -6.46 -7.19 2.33
C GLY A 62 -5.17 -7.59 1.60
N ASP A 63 -5.11 -8.78 0.97
CA ASP A 63 -3.92 -9.25 0.24
C ASP A 63 -3.84 -8.61 -1.16
N THR A 64 -3.38 -7.37 -1.18
CA THR A 64 -3.21 -6.59 -2.41
C THR A 64 -2.06 -7.09 -3.27
N ALA A 65 -1.06 -7.78 -2.69
CA ALA A 65 0.09 -8.28 -3.42
C ALA A 65 -0.28 -9.45 -4.34
N ARG A 66 -0.96 -10.47 -3.80
CA ARG A 66 -1.43 -11.61 -4.60
C ARG A 66 -2.48 -11.20 -5.62
N SER A 67 -3.42 -10.34 -5.20
CA SER A 67 -4.45 -9.83 -6.11
C SER A 67 -3.84 -9.05 -7.26
N GLY A 68 -2.92 -8.12 -7.00
CA GLY A 68 -2.26 -7.31 -8.01
C GLY A 68 -1.48 -8.16 -9.02
N PHE A 69 -0.71 -9.15 -8.54
CA PHE A 69 0.00 -10.09 -9.41
C PHE A 69 -0.95 -10.89 -10.32
N ALA A 70 -2.03 -11.45 -9.75
CA ALA A 70 -3.02 -12.18 -10.53
C ALA A 70 -3.70 -11.30 -11.58
N MET A 71 -4.06 -10.05 -11.21
CA MET A 71 -4.67 -9.09 -12.13
C MET A 71 -3.72 -8.67 -13.26
N ALA A 72 -2.42 -8.50 -12.98
CA ALA A 72 -1.42 -8.22 -14.02
C ALA A 72 -1.31 -9.38 -15.02
N LEU A 73 -1.31 -10.63 -14.55
CA LEU A 73 -1.31 -11.82 -15.41
C LEU A 73 -2.58 -11.88 -16.28
N VAL A 74 -3.75 -11.66 -15.68
CA VAL A 74 -5.04 -11.67 -16.39
C VAL A 74 -5.10 -10.55 -17.43
N ALA A 75 -4.65 -9.34 -17.08
CA ALA A 75 -4.66 -8.20 -18.01
C ALA A 75 -3.72 -8.43 -19.21
N CYS A 76 -2.47 -8.81 -18.97
CA CYS A 76 -1.49 -9.05 -20.04
C CYS A 76 -1.87 -10.30 -20.85
N GLY A 77 -2.25 -11.40 -20.22
CA GLY A 77 -2.69 -12.61 -20.89
C GLY A 77 -3.97 -12.39 -21.72
N GLY A 78 -4.92 -11.63 -21.18
CA GLY A 78 -6.11 -11.21 -21.87
C GLY A 78 -5.81 -10.35 -23.09
N ALA A 79 -4.92 -9.37 -22.97
CA ALA A 79 -4.50 -8.53 -24.09
C ALA A 79 -3.82 -9.34 -25.20
N VAL A 80 -2.99 -10.33 -24.84
CA VAL A 80 -2.38 -11.27 -25.81
C VAL A 80 -3.47 -12.07 -26.53
N THR A 81 -4.44 -12.62 -25.79
CA THR A 81 -5.54 -13.39 -26.36
C THR A 81 -6.40 -12.55 -27.29
N VAL A 82 -6.73 -11.32 -26.90
CA VAL A 82 -7.47 -10.38 -27.75
C VAL A 82 -6.69 -10.02 -29.00
N GLY A 83 -5.38 -9.76 -28.87
CA GLY A 83 -4.50 -9.51 -30.03
C GLY A 83 -4.46 -10.68 -31.00
N ALA A 84 -4.39 -11.92 -30.50
CA ALA A 84 -4.41 -13.12 -31.32
C ALA A 84 -5.75 -13.35 -32.03
N LEU A 85 -6.89 -13.03 -31.40
CA LEU A 85 -8.22 -13.26 -31.97
C LEU A 85 -8.72 -12.13 -32.88
N VAL A 86 -8.39 -10.89 -32.56
CA VAL A 86 -8.93 -9.71 -33.24
C VAL A 86 -7.94 -9.13 -34.26
N GLY A 87 -6.66 -9.52 -34.12
CA GLY A 87 -5.59 -9.03 -35.00
C GLY A 87 -5.10 -7.64 -34.59
N GLU A 88 -4.75 -6.82 -35.60
CA GLU A 88 -4.14 -5.51 -35.41
C GLU A 88 -4.82 -4.59 -34.40
N PRO A 89 -6.15 -4.41 -34.39
CA PRO A 89 -6.82 -3.58 -33.37
C PRO A 89 -6.64 -4.10 -31.95
N GLY A 90 -6.42 -5.41 -31.79
CA GLY A 90 -6.19 -6.05 -30.49
C GLY A 90 -4.82 -5.72 -29.88
N LEU A 91 -3.82 -5.38 -30.71
CA LEU A 91 -2.47 -5.05 -30.23
C LEU A 91 -2.45 -3.85 -29.27
N PHE A 92 -3.31 -2.87 -29.52
CA PHE A 92 -3.35 -1.63 -28.73
C PHE A 92 -3.75 -1.88 -27.26
N TRP A 93 -4.46 -2.99 -26.98
CA TRP A 93 -4.83 -3.33 -25.59
C TRP A 93 -3.66 -3.76 -24.74
N LEU A 94 -2.54 -4.15 -25.33
CA LEU A 94 -1.37 -4.51 -24.54
C LEU A 94 -0.71 -3.29 -23.90
N TYR A 95 -0.68 -2.12 -24.55
CA TYR A 95 0.00 -0.93 -24.01
C TYR A 95 -0.48 -0.49 -22.61
N PRO A 96 -1.80 -0.34 -22.36
CA PRO A 96 -2.25 -0.05 -20.99
C PRO A 96 -1.90 -1.16 -20.00
N CYS A 97 -1.88 -2.44 -20.43
CA CYS A 97 -1.48 -3.55 -19.56
C CYS A 97 0.01 -3.50 -19.20
N LEU A 98 0.89 -3.13 -20.16
CA LEU A 98 2.32 -2.93 -19.91
C LEU A 98 2.59 -1.85 -18.87
N VAL A 99 1.79 -0.79 -18.84
CA VAL A 99 1.91 0.27 -17.85
C VAL A 99 1.35 -0.16 -16.51
N THR A 100 0.14 -0.70 -16.48
CA THR A 100 -0.57 -1.02 -15.24
C THR A 100 0.08 -2.17 -14.48
N SER A 101 0.78 -3.09 -15.15
CA SER A 101 1.52 -4.19 -14.51
C SER A 101 2.53 -3.67 -13.46
N PHE A 102 3.23 -2.56 -13.72
CA PHE A 102 4.19 -1.95 -12.79
C PHE A 102 3.53 -1.31 -11.54
N PHE A 103 2.23 -1.01 -11.60
CA PHE A 103 1.47 -0.52 -10.45
C PHE A 103 0.78 -1.64 -9.66
N LEU A 104 0.54 -2.78 -10.31
CA LEU A 104 -0.17 -3.91 -9.71
C LEU A 104 0.76 -4.89 -9.00
N THR A 105 2.02 -5.03 -9.47
CA THR A 105 2.95 -6.01 -8.90
C THR A 105 4.37 -5.46 -8.79
N GLU A 106 5.26 -6.22 -8.15
CA GLU A 106 6.67 -5.85 -8.03
C GLU A 106 7.34 -5.70 -9.41
N PRO A 107 8.28 -4.75 -9.58
CA PRO A 107 8.91 -4.45 -10.87
C PRO A 107 9.52 -5.68 -11.57
N ARG A 108 10.11 -6.60 -10.81
CA ARG A 108 10.69 -7.85 -11.37
C ARG A 108 9.63 -8.72 -12.05
N TYR A 109 8.47 -8.90 -11.42
CA TYR A 109 7.38 -9.69 -12.01
C TYR A 109 6.73 -8.95 -13.18
N ALA A 110 6.54 -7.63 -13.07
CA ALA A 110 6.02 -6.83 -14.17
C ALA A 110 6.90 -6.93 -15.42
N ILE A 111 8.24 -6.86 -15.29
CA ILE A 111 9.17 -7.03 -16.40
C ILE A 111 8.99 -8.39 -17.06
N PHE A 112 8.93 -9.48 -16.28
CA PHE A 112 8.74 -10.83 -16.83
C PHE A 112 7.40 -11.00 -17.53
N ILE A 113 6.31 -10.51 -16.93
CA ILE A 113 4.96 -10.58 -17.50
C ILE A 113 4.90 -9.79 -18.81
N ASN A 114 5.43 -8.58 -18.83
CA ASN A 114 5.45 -7.72 -20.01
C ASN A 114 6.29 -8.33 -21.14
N LEU A 115 7.48 -8.82 -20.84
CA LEU A 115 8.34 -9.48 -21.81
C LEU A 115 7.67 -10.73 -22.40
N ALA A 116 7.08 -11.56 -21.54
CA ALA A 116 6.36 -12.76 -21.97
C ALA A 116 5.17 -12.42 -22.88
N ALA A 117 4.41 -11.36 -22.55
CA ALA A 117 3.26 -10.92 -23.34
C ALA A 117 3.66 -10.40 -24.72
N VAL A 118 4.72 -9.58 -24.80
CA VAL A 118 5.25 -9.08 -26.07
C VAL A 118 5.79 -10.22 -26.92
N LEU A 119 6.60 -11.12 -26.35
CA LEU A 119 7.13 -12.29 -27.05
C LEU A 119 6.04 -13.23 -27.54
N ALA A 120 5.00 -13.48 -26.72
CA ALA A 120 3.88 -14.32 -27.11
C ALA A 120 3.16 -13.80 -28.37
N LEU A 121 2.90 -12.48 -28.45
CA LEU A 121 2.30 -11.86 -29.64
C LEU A 121 3.24 -11.92 -30.85
N MET A 122 4.54 -11.69 -30.67
CA MET A 122 5.52 -11.76 -31.76
C MET A 122 5.64 -13.19 -32.32
N ILE A 123 5.69 -14.20 -31.46
CA ILE A 123 5.77 -15.62 -31.86
C ILE A 123 4.48 -16.04 -32.57
N HIS A 124 3.32 -15.64 -32.07
CA HIS A 124 2.03 -15.94 -32.69
C HIS A 124 1.90 -15.32 -34.08
N GLY A 125 2.42 -14.12 -34.28
CA GLY A 125 2.59 -13.45 -35.57
C GLY A 125 1.30 -12.99 -36.28
N VAL A 126 0.17 -13.61 -36.00
CA VAL A 126 -1.13 -13.39 -36.70
C VAL A 126 -1.67 -11.95 -36.54
N ALA A 127 -1.31 -11.29 -35.47
CA ALA A 127 -1.76 -9.92 -35.21
C ALA A 127 -1.04 -8.86 -36.04
N PHE A 128 0.03 -9.22 -36.76
CA PHE A 128 0.88 -8.28 -37.52
C PHE A 128 0.69 -8.43 -39.01
N SER A 129 0.46 -7.32 -39.70
CA SER A 129 0.35 -7.27 -41.17
C SER A 129 1.72 -7.23 -41.87
N SER A 130 2.79 -6.89 -41.15
CA SER A 130 4.17 -6.85 -41.67
C SER A 130 5.23 -7.01 -40.59
N LEU A 131 6.45 -7.43 -40.99
CA LEU A 131 7.61 -7.47 -40.09
C LEU A 131 7.97 -6.08 -39.55
N ILE A 132 7.79 -5.03 -40.34
CA ILE A 132 8.04 -3.66 -39.91
C ILE A 132 7.08 -3.29 -38.76
N GLN A 133 5.79 -3.62 -38.90
CA GLN A 133 4.81 -3.39 -37.86
C GLN A 133 5.12 -4.15 -36.55
N MET A 134 5.54 -5.42 -36.70
CA MET A 134 5.93 -6.25 -35.55
C MET A 134 7.13 -5.65 -34.79
N TRP A 135 8.17 -5.23 -35.49
CA TRP A 135 9.32 -4.60 -34.84
C TRP A 135 9.01 -3.22 -34.24
N THR A 136 8.17 -2.44 -34.95
CA THR A 136 7.70 -1.15 -34.43
C THR A 136 6.91 -1.33 -33.15
N PHE A 137 5.99 -2.32 -33.11
CA PHE A 137 5.26 -2.68 -31.91
C PHE A 137 6.18 -3.09 -30.76
N ALA A 138 7.15 -3.97 -31.03
CA ALA A 138 8.11 -4.41 -30.02
C ALA A 138 8.94 -3.23 -29.46
N ALA A 139 9.44 -2.36 -30.34
CA ALA A 139 10.20 -1.18 -29.93
C ALA A 139 9.36 -0.23 -29.08
N THR A 140 8.12 0.07 -29.48
CA THR A 140 7.22 0.95 -28.72
C THR A 140 6.79 0.31 -27.40
N ALA A 141 6.57 -1.02 -27.35
CA ALA A 141 6.27 -1.74 -26.12
C ALA A 141 7.43 -1.68 -25.11
N VAL A 142 8.67 -1.79 -25.58
CA VAL A 142 9.87 -1.62 -24.75
C VAL A 142 9.96 -0.19 -24.23
N VAL A 143 9.79 0.82 -25.07
CA VAL A 143 9.81 2.24 -24.64
C VAL A 143 8.74 2.51 -23.59
N VAL A 144 7.50 2.07 -23.83
CA VAL A 144 6.39 2.24 -22.88
C VAL A 144 6.68 1.53 -21.54
N SER A 145 7.20 0.30 -21.59
CA SER A 145 7.56 -0.44 -20.37
C SER A 145 8.70 0.24 -19.60
N CYS A 146 9.73 0.75 -20.30
CA CYS A 146 10.82 1.51 -19.66
C CYS A 146 10.30 2.79 -19.01
N CYS A 147 9.46 3.57 -19.69
CA CYS A 147 8.85 4.77 -19.12
C CYS A 147 8.00 4.45 -17.88
N ALA A 148 7.17 3.40 -17.95
CA ALA A 148 6.34 2.96 -16.84
C ALA A 148 7.18 2.50 -15.64
N TYR A 149 8.24 1.73 -15.87
CA TYR A 149 9.19 1.31 -14.84
C TYR A 149 9.84 2.51 -14.14
N VAL A 150 10.39 3.45 -14.91
CA VAL A 150 11.04 4.65 -14.35
C VAL A 150 10.05 5.48 -13.54
N PHE A 151 8.83 5.64 -14.04
CA PHE A 151 7.79 6.38 -13.34
C PHE A 151 7.36 5.69 -12.03
N ALA A 152 7.07 4.39 -12.07
CA ALA A 152 6.68 3.61 -10.91
C ALA A 152 7.79 3.60 -9.83
N HIS A 153 9.04 3.39 -10.26
CA HIS A 153 10.19 3.39 -9.34
C HIS A 153 10.45 4.77 -8.72
N ARG A 154 10.34 5.85 -9.51
CA ARG A 154 10.47 7.21 -8.95
C ARG A 154 9.35 7.56 -7.98
N ASN A 155 8.12 7.15 -8.28
CA ASN A 155 6.98 7.41 -7.42
C ASN A 155 7.12 6.69 -6.06
N GLU A 156 7.56 5.44 -6.05
CA GLU A 156 7.85 4.70 -4.82
C GLU A 156 8.97 5.35 -4.01
N ASN A 157 10.09 5.71 -4.65
CA ASN A 157 11.20 6.40 -3.96
C ASN A 157 10.80 7.78 -3.41
N GLN A 158 9.93 8.52 -4.10
CA GLN A 158 9.42 9.79 -3.59
C GLN A 158 8.50 9.58 -2.40
N ARG A 159 7.67 8.56 -2.43
CA ARG A 159 6.82 8.17 -1.31
C ARG A 159 7.63 7.78 -0.09
N GLU A 160 8.64 6.91 -0.24
CA GLU A 160 9.55 6.54 0.83
C GLU A 160 10.27 7.77 1.41
N ARG A 161 10.69 8.71 0.55
CA ARG A 161 11.30 9.97 1.02
C ARG A 161 10.33 10.83 1.84
N LEU A 162 9.07 10.94 1.41
CA LEU A 162 8.05 11.68 2.16
C LEU A 162 7.74 11.00 3.50
N GLU A 163 7.62 9.69 3.53
CA GLU A 163 7.50 8.91 4.76
C GLU A 163 8.73 9.07 5.66
N HIS A 164 9.93 9.15 5.06
CA HIS A 164 11.16 9.46 5.78
C HIS A 164 11.25 10.89 6.33
N LEU A 165 10.60 11.86 5.71
CA LEU A 165 10.53 13.24 6.19
C LEU A 165 9.44 13.43 7.25
N ALA A 166 8.46 12.53 7.32
CA ALA A 166 7.44 12.58 8.34
C ALA A 166 8.07 12.44 9.73
N THR A 167 7.68 13.32 10.63
CA THR A 167 8.12 13.34 12.03
C THR A 167 7.06 12.81 12.98
N ILE A 168 5.86 12.63 12.47
CA ILE A 168 4.64 12.27 13.20
C ILE A 168 4.14 10.90 12.71
N ASP A 169 3.65 10.10 13.63
CA ASP A 169 2.94 8.86 13.31
C ASP A 169 1.53 9.18 12.79
N PRO A 170 1.15 8.70 11.59
CA PRO A 170 -0.11 9.09 10.96
C PRO A 170 -1.35 8.52 11.65
N LEU A 171 -1.23 7.44 12.44
CA LEU A 171 -2.34 6.83 13.13
C LEU A 171 -2.64 7.57 14.43
N THR A 172 -1.61 7.75 15.25
CA THR A 172 -1.76 8.21 16.64
C THR A 172 -1.51 9.71 16.82
N GLY A 173 -0.90 10.38 15.83
CA GLY A 173 -0.60 11.81 15.90
C GLY A 173 0.62 12.17 16.78
N VAL A 174 1.22 11.22 17.50
CA VAL A 174 2.46 11.48 18.26
C VAL A 174 3.69 11.42 17.37
N LYS A 175 4.84 11.85 17.90
CA LYS A 175 6.11 11.75 17.19
C LYS A 175 6.46 10.28 16.89
N ASN A 176 7.04 10.03 15.72
CA ASN A 176 7.46 8.69 15.32
C ASN A 176 8.87 8.33 15.85
N ARG A 177 9.30 7.09 15.63
CA ARG A 177 10.63 6.58 16.03
C ARG A 177 11.78 7.47 15.56
N ARG A 178 11.70 7.99 14.34
CA ARG A 178 12.77 8.85 13.80
C ARG A 178 12.90 10.15 14.57
N SER A 179 11.78 10.78 14.90
CA SER A 179 11.77 11.96 15.78
C SER A 179 12.33 11.64 17.15
N MET A 180 12.04 10.45 17.68
CA MET A 180 12.61 9.98 18.94
C MET A 180 14.13 9.92 18.90
N ASP A 181 14.72 9.33 17.85
CA ASP A 181 16.18 9.21 17.71
C ASP A 181 16.86 10.60 17.71
N GLN A 182 16.26 11.59 17.05
CA GLN A 182 16.74 12.96 17.04
C GLN A 182 16.64 13.64 18.42
N GLU A 183 15.50 13.51 19.08
CA GLU A 183 15.26 14.09 20.40
C GLU A 183 16.13 13.43 21.48
N LEU A 184 16.37 12.13 21.40
CA LEU A 184 17.29 11.42 22.29
C LEU A 184 18.72 11.93 22.13
N ALA A 185 19.20 12.14 20.90
CA ALA A 185 20.52 12.70 20.66
C ALA A 185 20.66 14.10 21.28
N MET A 186 19.61 14.94 21.16
CA MET A 186 19.56 16.26 21.79
C MET A 186 19.52 16.18 23.34
N ALA A 187 18.73 15.24 23.88
CA ALA A 187 18.62 15.02 25.31
C ALA A 187 19.98 14.59 25.95
N VAL A 188 20.68 13.65 25.30
CA VAL A 188 22.01 13.20 25.72
C VAL A 188 23.01 14.37 25.70
N ALA A 189 23.02 15.18 24.64
CA ALA A 189 23.88 16.33 24.53
C ALA A 189 23.56 17.42 25.60
N SER A 190 22.28 17.59 25.93
CA SER A 190 21.82 18.52 26.96
C SER A 190 22.14 18.03 28.37
N ALA A 191 21.96 16.74 28.63
CA ALA A 191 22.34 16.12 29.90
C ALA A 191 23.83 16.32 30.19
N SER A 192 24.68 16.07 29.17
CA SER A 192 26.13 16.22 29.29
C SER A 192 26.59 17.67 29.53
N ARG A 193 25.91 18.67 28.94
CA ARG A 193 26.28 20.08 29.02
C ARG A 193 25.71 20.79 30.26
N ASN A 194 24.43 20.51 30.54
CA ASN A 194 23.67 21.30 31.51
C ASN A 194 23.31 20.50 32.77
N GLY A 195 23.71 19.23 32.87
CA GLY A 195 23.39 18.38 34.02
C GLY A 195 21.90 18.05 34.18
N ILE A 196 21.08 18.25 33.13
CA ILE A 196 19.66 17.95 33.18
C ILE A 196 19.46 16.44 33.19
N SER A 197 18.68 15.93 34.14
CA SER A 197 18.30 14.52 34.18
C SER A 197 17.18 14.24 33.18
N TYR A 198 17.27 13.10 32.49
CA TYR A 198 16.23 12.59 31.62
C TYR A 198 15.85 11.18 32.04
N ALA A 199 14.57 10.85 31.90
CA ALA A 199 14.09 9.49 32.03
C ALA A 199 13.48 9.03 30.72
N LEU A 200 13.77 7.78 30.34
CA LEU A 200 13.21 7.09 29.18
C LEU A 200 12.34 5.95 29.70
N VAL A 201 11.08 5.94 29.27
CA VAL A 201 10.12 4.91 29.64
C VAL A 201 9.64 4.21 28.39
N LEU A 202 9.76 2.89 28.37
CA LEU A 202 9.19 2.04 27.32
C LEU A 202 7.80 1.58 27.78
N LEU A 203 6.82 1.74 26.90
CA LEU A 203 5.43 1.34 27.10
C LEU A 203 5.04 0.36 26.01
N ASP A 204 4.35 -0.70 26.39
CA ASP A 204 3.85 -1.75 25.48
C ASP A 204 2.44 -2.14 25.90
N ILE A 205 1.59 -2.52 24.93
CA ILE A 205 0.23 -2.96 25.22
C ILE A 205 0.20 -4.48 25.35
N ASP A 206 -0.04 -4.94 26.57
CA ASP A 206 -0.18 -6.38 26.85
C ASP A 206 -1.28 -7.00 25.99
N TYR A 207 -0.93 -8.10 25.31
CA TYR A 207 -1.87 -8.88 24.51
C TYR A 207 -2.52 -8.12 23.34
N PHE A 208 -1.90 -7.08 22.80
CA PHE A 208 -2.46 -6.28 21.68
C PHE A 208 -2.82 -7.13 20.46
N LYS A 209 -1.98 -8.12 20.13
CA LYS A 209 -2.29 -9.09 19.07
C LYS A 209 -3.63 -9.79 19.30
N LYS A 210 -3.96 -10.12 20.55
CA LYS A 210 -5.22 -10.79 20.90
C LYS A 210 -6.42 -9.88 20.66
N ILE A 211 -6.27 -8.58 20.90
CA ILE A 211 -7.30 -7.57 20.60
C ILE A 211 -7.53 -7.55 19.07
N ASN A 212 -6.47 -7.48 18.28
CA ASN A 212 -6.58 -7.50 16.82
C ASN A 212 -7.21 -8.79 16.29
N ASP A 213 -6.82 -9.95 16.83
CA ASP A 213 -7.32 -11.25 16.38
C ASP A 213 -8.82 -11.43 16.73
N GLN A 214 -9.28 -10.87 17.83
CA GLN A 214 -10.69 -10.99 18.28
C GLN A 214 -11.61 -9.92 17.71
N HIS A 215 -11.14 -8.67 17.55
CA HIS A 215 -11.99 -7.52 17.23
C HIS A 215 -11.64 -6.86 15.90
N GLY A 216 -10.55 -7.31 15.26
CA GLY A 216 -10.05 -6.76 14.00
C GLY A 216 -9.13 -5.56 14.19
N HIS A 217 -8.33 -5.28 13.16
CA HIS A 217 -7.29 -4.24 13.20
C HIS A 217 -7.85 -2.82 13.43
N ASN A 218 -9.07 -2.53 12.97
CA ASN A 218 -9.66 -1.21 13.19
C ASN A 218 -9.86 -0.91 14.68
N VAL A 219 -10.31 -1.92 15.45
CA VAL A 219 -10.47 -1.77 16.91
C VAL A 219 -9.11 -1.64 17.60
N GLY A 220 -8.09 -2.39 17.12
CA GLY A 220 -6.72 -2.20 17.60
C GLY A 220 -6.19 -0.79 17.34
N ASP A 221 -6.46 -0.24 16.17
CA ASP A 221 -6.09 1.13 15.83
C ASP A 221 -6.77 2.16 16.75
N ASP A 222 -8.07 1.99 17.04
CA ASP A 222 -8.80 2.84 17.97
C ASP A 222 -8.20 2.76 19.38
N VAL A 223 -7.84 1.57 19.86
CA VAL A 223 -7.17 1.38 21.17
C VAL A 223 -5.83 2.13 21.23
N LEU A 224 -5.04 2.11 20.17
CA LEU A 224 -3.77 2.85 20.11
C LEU A 224 -3.99 4.37 20.20
N VAL A 225 -4.97 4.89 19.47
CA VAL A 225 -5.32 6.33 19.47
C VAL A 225 -5.83 6.78 20.84
N GLU A 226 -6.72 6.00 21.45
CA GLU A 226 -7.26 6.33 22.76
C GLU A 226 -6.21 6.24 23.88
N MET A 227 -5.32 5.23 23.81
CA MET A 227 -4.19 5.11 24.73
C MET A 227 -3.30 6.35 24.68
N VAL A 228 -2.94 6.80 23.49
CA VAL A 228 -2.14 8.01 23.30
C VAL A 228 -2.83 9.22 23.91
N ALA A 229 -4.11 9.41 23.64
CA ALA A 229 -4.88 10.53 24.21
C ALA A 229 -4.88 10.52 25.74
N LEU A 230 -4.99 9.34 26.36
CA LEU A 230 -4.93 9.19 27.81
C LEU A 230 -3.53 9.52 28.35
N ILE A 231 -2.46 9.07 27.70
CA ILE A 231 -1.09 9.39 28.11
C ILE A 231 -0.85 10.90 28.02
N GLU A 232 -1.18 11.52 26.88
CA GLU A 232 -0.94 12.97 26.65
C GLU A 232 -1.68 13.86 27.67
N GLN A 233 -2.87 13.46 28.12
CA GLN A 233 -3.60 14.17 29.16
C GLN A 233 -2.96 14.08 30.54
N ASN A 234 -2.06 13.12 30.76
CA ASN A 234 -1.47 12.80 32.06
C ASN A 234 0.05 13.01 32.16
N ILE A 235 0.66 13.55 31.11
CA ILE A 235 2.06 13.95 31.07
C ILE A 235 2.20 15.48 30.94
N ARG A 236 3.38 16.00 31.22
CA ARG A 236 3.68 17.44 31.12
C ARG A 236 3.88 17.81 29.64
N LYS A 237 3.66 19.07 29.30
CA LYS A 237 3.97 19.60 27.94
C LYS A 237 5.45 19.49 27.57
N SER A 238 6.36 19.39 28.55
CA SER A 238 7.78 19.17 28.37
C SER A 238 8.14 17.73 28.05
N ASP A 239 7.26 16.80 28.38
CA ASP A 239 7.47 15.38 28.14
C ASP A 239 7.05 15.04 26.70
N GLN A 240 7.72 14.07 26.10
CA GLN A 240 7.50 13.76 24.70
C GLN A 240 7.17 12.29 24.53
N LEU A 241 6.05 12.02 23.89
CA LEU A 241 5.59 10.67 23.55
C LEU A 241 5.91 10.34 22.10
N PHE A 242 6.44 9.15 21.87
CA PHE A 242 6.82 8.63 20.56
C PHE A 242 6.23 7.25 20.34
N ARG A 243 5.80 6.97 19.12
CA ARG A 243 5.48 5.61 18.70
C ARG A 243 6.75 4.95 18.17
N PHE A 244 7.22 3.91 18.84
CA PHE A 244 8.46 3.21 18.50
C PHE A 244 8.24 2.06 17.53
N GLY A 245 7.12 1.34 17.68
CA GLY A 245 6.73 0.19 16.89
C GLY A 245 5.23 0.08 16.71
N GLY A 246 4.73 -1.10 16.40
CA GLY A 246 3.30 -1.36 16.20
C GLY A 246 2.45 -0.98 17.41
N GLU A 247 2.80 -1.54 18.58
CA GLU A 247 2.13 -1.37 19.87
C GLU A 247 3.06 -0.80 20.95
N GLU A 248 4.30 -0.44 20.56
CA GLU A 248 5.34 0.05 21.44
C GLU A 248 5.44 1.58 21.40
N PHE A 249 5.51 2.19 22.57
CA PHE A 249 5.67 3.64 22.74
C PHE A 249 6.84 3.95 23.67
N VAL A 250 7.42 5.12 23.46
CA VAL A 250 8.51 5.64 24.29
C VAL A 250 8.12 7.01 24.81
N LEU A 251 8.24 7.20 26.12
CA LEU A 251 8.03 8.49 26.78
C LEU A 251 9.39 9.02 27.25
N LEU A 252 9.79 10.19 26.75
CA LEU A 252 10.98 10.93 27.17
C LEU A 252 10.57 12.05 28.11
N MET A 253 11.07 12.01 29.33
CA MET A 253 10.77 12.99 30.40
C MET A 253 12.02 13.76 30.76
N SER A 254 11.93 15.08 30.85
CA SER A 254 13.04 15.96 31.23
C SER A 254 12.89 16.51 32.66
N GLY A 255 14.02 16.70 33.35
CA GLY A 255 14.04 17.30 34.69
C GLY A 255 13.27 16.49 35.73
N VAL A 256 13.28 15.14 35.62
CA VAL A 256 12.59 14.26 36.53
C VAL A 256 13.58 13.46 37.36
N ASP A 257 13.33 13.37 38.68
CA ASP A 257 14.04 12.49 39.59
C ASP A 257 13.37 11.11 39.70
N SER A 258 13.99 10.19 40.40
CA SER A 258 13.47 8.84 40.58
C SER A 258 12.11 8.79 41.30
N THR A 259 11.79 9.75 42.14
CA THR A 259 10.53 9.83 42.88
C THR A 259 9.42 10.33 41.98
N GLY A 260 9.67 11.40 41.22
CA GLY A 260 8.75 11.94 40.23
C GLY A 260 8.45 10.94 39.13
N LEU A 261 9.46 10.21 38.63
CA LEU A 261 9.29 9.15 37.63
C LEU A 261 8.33 8.05 38.14
N ARG A 262 8.55 7.55 39.37
CA ARG A 262 7.68 6.53 39.97
C ARG A 262 6.24 7.01 40.12
N ALA A 263 6.02 8.26 40.49
CA ALA A 263 4.68 8.83 40.64
C ALA A 263 3.96 8.89 39.28
N VAL A 264 4.62 9.34 38.22
CA VAL A 264 4.04 9.36 36.86
C VAL A 264 3.75 7.94 36.38
N MET A 265 4.67 6.99 36.55
CA MET A 265 4.49 5.62 36.13
C MET A 265 3.32 4.95 36.86
N HIS A 266 3.20 5.14 38.16
CA HIS A 266 2.09 4.61 38.94
C HIS A 266 0.73 5.19 38.45
N ASN A 267 0.68 6.49 38.19
CA ASN A 267 -0.51 7.15 37.66
C ASN A 267 -0.90 6.60 36.27
N LEU A 268 0.05 6.51 35.36
CA LEU A 268 -0.18 5.97 34.01
C LEU A 268 -0.65 4.51 34.07
N GLN A 269 -0.03 3.67 34.87
CA GLN A 269 -0.46 2.28 35.06
C GLN A 269 -1.89 2.19 35.60
N HIS A 270 -2.24 3.03 36.58
CA HIS A 270 -3.58 3.06 37.15
C HIS A 270 -4.65 3.45 36.11
N ILE A 271 -4.37 4.48 35.32
CA ILE A 271 -5.27 4.97 34.27
C ILE A 271 -5.44 3.94 33.17
N MET A 272 -4.33 3.35 32.70
CA MET A 272 -4.36 2.32 31.67
C MET A 272 -5.11 1.07 32.10
N HIS A 273 -4.90 0.65 33.34
CA HIS A 273 -5.61 -0.52 33.87
C HIS A 273 -7.12 -0.28 34.02
N LYS A 274 -7.52 0.94 34.32
CA LYS A 274 -8.95 1.32 34.36
C LYS A 274 -9.56 1.34 32.96
N PHE A 275 -8.82 1.85 31.97
CA PHE A 275 -9.23 1.93 30.57
C PHE A 275 -9.41 0.54 29.95
N LEU A 276 -8.43 -0.36 30.11
CA LEU A 276 -8.47 -1.72 29.53
C LEU A 276 -9.52 -2.63 30.18
N ARG A 277 -9.99 -2.32 31.39
CA ARG A 277 -11.05 -3.09 32.06
C ARG A 277 -12.46 -2.72 31.65
N HIS A 278 -12.65 -1.53 31.09
CA HIS A 278 -13.94 -1.03 30.65
C HIS A 278 -13.78 -0.42 29.24
N PRO A 279 -13.61 -1.23 28.19
CA PRO A 279 -13.81 -0.76 26.84
C PRO A 279 -15.31 -0.41 26.74
N GLY A 280 -15.60 0.89 26.62
CA GLY A 280 -16.96 1.43 26.54
C GLY A 280 -17.69 1.01 25.28
#